data_4a03da4dde97e6ca8e6d1c8efa15503e
#
_entry.id   4a03da4dde97e6ca8e6d1c8efa15503e
#
_cell.length_a   1.000
_cell.length_b   1.000
_cell.length_c   1.000
_cell.angle_alpha   90.00
_cell.angle_beta   90.00
_cell.angle_gamma   90.00
#
_symmetry.space_group_name_H-M   'P 1'
#
loop_
_entity.id
_entity.type
_entity.pdbx_description
1 polymer ?
#
loop_
_entity_poly.entity_id
_entity_poly.type
_entity_poly.pdbx_seq_one_letter_code
_entity_poly.pdbx_strand_id
1 'polypeptide(L)'
;MRRPRRRALISAAVIAVQSAWLSESHSQDADGASLAKQALKQAGIYASRGVGVPRGYVIDRSLLSYTFILPREFTATLGRLGSNDRWLDIGAGEARAILDYRTSKYDVLFRGVGRGGEKAKAVAISIEDRRASRWYATAETLERNEIDYRPGKRLREYSTAELGRFQLITDVMGGFSYTRDLTLFMQKALNFLETNGAFYTVLQDVLQENGINQPFYPDASFLTRITGPHGSDANVCSWLKEITCIAVTCEAKPEMSPPAEVYAIRKTCEEVSVPALRLIHFEAGTPPERRFESTTRTAQ
;
A
#
# COMPACT_ATOMS: atom_id res chain seq x y z
N MET A 1 48.17 12.43 11.19
CA MET A 1 47.65 11.08 10.89
C MET A 1 46.29 11.18 10.20
N ARG A 2 46.21 10.78 8.94
CA ARG A 2 45.07 10.98 8.03
C ARG A 2 44.05 9.86 8.21
N ARG A 3 42.78 10.19 8.45
CA ARG A 3 41.64 9.27 8.19
C ARG A 3 40.88 9.75 6.95
N PRO A 4 40.89 9.02 5.86
CA PRO A 4 39.81 9.10 4.90
C PRO A 4 39.25 7.69 4.59
N ARG A 5 38.04 7.60 4.13
CA ARG A 5 37.40 6.45 3.45
C ARG A 5 36.13 5.87 4.09
N ARG A 6 35.25 6.70 4.67
CA ARG A 6 33.88 6.22 4.96
C ARG A 6 32.76 6.81 4.08
N ARG A 7 33.07 7.81 3.21
CA ARG A 7 32.05 8.43 2.35
C ARG A 7 31.84 7.75 0.98
N ALA A 8 32.80 7.01 0.48
CA ALA A 8 32.73 6.39 -0.84
C ALA A 8 31.83 5.12 -0.92
N LEU A 9 31.68 4.39 0.17
CA LEU A 9 30.87 3.15 0.20
C LEU A 9 29.36 3.39 0.21
N ILE A 10 28.91 4.54 0.71
CA ILE A 10 27.46 4.85 0.73
C ILE A 10 26.97 5.26 -0.66
N SER A 11 27.79 5.99 -1.42
CA SER A 11 27.44 6.38 -2.79
C SER A 11 27.39 5.18 -3.77
N ALA A 12 28.30 4.21 -3.60
CA ALA A 12 28.30 3.01 -4.44
C ALA A 12 27.08 2.11 -4.19
N ALA A 13 26.61 2.02 -2.94
CA ALA A 13 25.41 1.25 -2.62
C ALA A 13 24.13 1.88 -3.19
N VAL A 14 24.04 3.21 -3.21
CA VAL A 14 22.88 3.92 -3.79
C VAL A 14 22.85 3.76 -5.30
N ILE A 15 23.97 3.83 -5.98
CA ILE A 15 24.06 3.65 -7.44
C ILE A 15 23.76 2.21 -7.84
N ALA A 16 24.21 1.21 -7.07
CA ALA A 16 23.90 -0.19 -7.33
C ALA A 16 22.42 -0.53 -7.14
N VAL A 17 21.74 0.15 -6.22
CA VAL A 17 20.30 -0.02 -5.98
C VAL A 17 19.46 0.64 -7.07
N GLN A 18 19.88 1.82 -7.59
CA GLN A 18 19.23 2.45 -8.74
C GLN A 18 19.38 1.61 -10.02
N SER A 19 20.55 0.99 -10.24
CA SER A 19 20.75 0.09 -11.37
C SER A 19 19.96 -1.22 -11.25
N ALA A 20 19.70 -1.72 -10.04
CA ALA A 20 18.84 -2.87 -9.83
C ALA A 20 17.35 -2.54 -10.14
N TRP A 21 16.93 -1.30 -9.87
CA TRP A 21 15.61 -0.82 -10.27
C TRP A 21 15.43 -0.75 -11.79
N LEU A 22 16.45 -0.26 -12.49
CA LEU A 22 16.46 -0.20 -13.94
C LEU A 22 16.56 -1.60 -14.57
N SER A 23 17.27 -2.55 -13.95
CA SER A 23 17.36 -3.92 -14.45
C SER A 23 16.10 -4.75 -14.12
N GLU A 24 15.40 -4.50 -13.01
CA GLU A 24 14.07 -5.10 -12.78
C GLU A 24 13.03 -4.55 -13.76
N SER A 25 13.10 -3.28 -14.16
CA SER A 25 12.22 -2.74 -15.21
C SER A 25 12.55 -3.29 -16.60
N HIS A 26 13.80 -3.57 -16.90
CA HIS A 26 14.23 -4.13 -18.22
C HIS A 26 14.04 -5.65 -18.33
N SER A 27 14.05 -6.40 -17.24
CA SER A 27 13.68 -7.82 -17.27
C SER A 27 12.19 -8.05 -17.48
N GLN A 28 11.37 -7.00 -17.36
CA GLN A 28 9.93 -7.05 -17.59
C GLN A 28 9.56 -6.97 -19.08
N ASP A 29 10.43 -6.47 -19.94
CA ASP A 29 10.19 -6.41 -21.39
C ASP A 29 10.19 -7.78 -22.07
N ALA A 30 10.86 -8.77 -21.49
CA ALA A 30 10.82 -10.16 -21.98
C ALA A 30 9.48 -10.87 -21.74
N ASP A 31 8.58 -10.29 -20.92
CA ASP A 31 7.32 -10.90 -20.50
C ASP A 31 6.09 -10.02 -20.82
N GLY A 32 6.18 -9.14 -21.80
CA GLY A 32 5.08 -8.26 -22.20
C GLY A 32 3.77 -9.01 -22.48
N ALA A 33 3.85 -10.21 -23.06
CA ALA A 33 2.69 -11.08 -23.27
C ALA A 33 2.12 -11.62 -21.96
N SER A 34 2.94 -11.91 -20.97
CA SER A 34 2.53 -12.35 -19.63
C SER A 34 1.84 -11.22 -18.88
N LEU A 35 2.38 -10.00 -18.93
CA LEU A 35 1.81 -8.81 -18.30
C LEU A 35 0.46 -8.44 -18.93
N ALA A 36 0.34 -8.50 -20.26
CA ALA A 36 -0.91 -8.27 -20.96
C ALA A 36 -1.98 -9.31 -20.56
N LYS A 37 -1.60 -10.59 -20.46
CA LYS A 37 -2.50 -11.64 -19.97
C LYS A 37 -2.95 -11.42 -18.52
N GLN A 38 -2.05 -10.99 -17.66
CA GLN A 38 -2.37 -10.65 -16.28
C GLN A 38 -3.30 -9.44 -16.21
N ALA A 39 -3.07 -8.40 -17.01
CA ALA A 39 -3.93 -7.22 -17.08
C ALA A 39 -5.35 -7.59 -17.55
N LEU A 40 -5.48 -8.44 -18.58
CA LEU A 40 -6.77 -8.92 -19.05
C LEU A 40 -7.52 -9.75 -18.00
N LYS A 41 -6.81 -10.62 -17.28
CA LYS A 41 -7.38 -11.40 -16.18
C LYS A 41 -7.87 -10.48 -15.06
N GLN A 42 -7.06 -9.50 -14.68
CA GLN A 42 -7.40 -8.48 -13.67
C GLN A 42 -8.63 -7.68 -14.10
N ALA A 43 -8.67 -7.24 -15.36
CA ALA A 43 -9.81 -6.54 -15.94
C ALA A 43 -11.09 -7.36 -15.82
N GLY A 44 -11.05 -8.65 -16.14
CA GLY A 44 -12.19 -9.55 -16.01
C GLY A 44 -12.71 -9.64 -14.57
N ILE A 45 -11.81 -9.71 -13.58
CA ILE A 45 -12.19 -9.74 -12.16
C ILE A 45 -12.86 -8.44 -11.72
N TYR A 46 -12.31 -7.29 -12.10
CA TYR A 46 -12.90 -6.01 -11.76
C TYR A 46 -14.24 -5.80 -12.45
N ALA A 47 -14.36 -6.15 -13.72
CA ALA A 47 -15.62 -6.08 -14.47
C ALA A 47 -16.71 -6.96 -13.82
N SER A 48 -16.40 -8.22 -13.50
CA SER A 48 -17.35 -9.15 -12.86
C SER A 48 -17.84 -8.67 -11.50
N ARG A 49 -17.09 -7.76 -10.85
CA ARG A 49 -17.43 -7.16 -9.55
C ARG A 49 -18.01 -5.75 -9.64
N GLY A 50 -18.34 -5.28 -10.84
CA GLY A 50 -18.89 -3.95 -11.08
C GLY A 50 -17.91 -2.81 -10.80
N VAL A 51 -16.61 -3.04 -10.90
CA VAL A 51 -15.56 -2.04 -10.66
C VAL A 51 -15.05 -1.42 -11.97
N GLY A 52 -15.52 -1.91 -13.10
CA GLY A 52 -15.04 -1.50 -14.42
C GLY A 52 -13.71 -2.17 -14.80
N VAL A 53 -13.24 -1.87 -16.00
CA VAL A 53 -12.01 -2.45 -16.55
C VAL A 53 -10.82 -1.58 -16.15
N PRO A 54 -9.84 -2.09 -15.36
CA PRO A 54 -8.66 -1.31 -15.02
C PRO A 54 -7.80 -1.06 -16.26
N ARG A 55 -7.23 0.15 -16.33
CA ARG A 55 -6.20 0.50 -17.32
C ARG A 55 -4.83 0.31 -16.67
N GLY A 56 -3.94 -0.43 -17.33
CA GLY A 56 -2.59 -0.72 -16.83
C GLY A 56 -2.41 -2.15 -16.34
N TYR A 57 -1.35 -2.41 -15.63
CA TYR A 57 -0.94 -3.74 -15.20
C TYR A 57 -0.69 -3.80 -13.69
N VAL A 58 -0.80 -5.00 -13.15
CA VAL A 58 -0.59 -5.27 -11.74
C VAL A 58 0.88 -5.64 -11.50
N ILE A 59 1.49 -4.99 -10.52
CA ILE A 59 2.88 -5.23 -10.13
C ILE A 59 2.89 -5.84 -8.73
N ASP A 60 3.54 -7.02 -8.61
CA ASP A 60 3.80 -7.64 -7.31
C ASP A 60 5.09 -7.05 -6.71
N ARG A 61 4.97 -6.40 -5.56
CA ARG A 61 6.06 -5.65 -4.94
C ARG A 61 6.77 -6.48 -3.88
N SER A 62 8.10 -6.43 -3.91
CA SER A 62 8.96 -7.03 -2.88
C SER A 62 8.94 -6.21 -1.59
N LEU A 63 9.43 -6.79 -0.50
CA LEU A 63 9.65 -6.04 0.74
C LEU A 63 10.62 -4.86 0.53
N LEU A 64 11.62 -5.03 -0.31
CA LEU A 64 12.53 -3.94 -0.69
C LEU A 64 11.77 -2.79 -1.34
N SER A 65 10.83 -3.07 -2.25
CA SER A 65 9.97 -2.05 -2.86
C SER A 65 9.13 -1.31 -1.80
N TYR A 66 8.60 -2.04 -0.81
CA TYR A 66 7.86 -1.41 0.30
C TYR A 66 8.72 -0.42 1.08
N THR A 67 9.98 -0.75 1.37
CA THR A 67 10.88 0.15 2.12
C THR A 67 11.29 1.40 1.34
N PHE A 68 11.20 1.41 0.01
CA PHE A 68 11.40 2.60 -0.81
C PHE A 68 10.15 3.46 -0.94
N ILE A 69 9.00 2.82 -1.08
CA ILE A 69 7.73 3.51 -1.28
C ILE A 69 7.24 4.11 0.03
N LEU A 70 7.22 3.31 1.10
CA LEU A 70 6.67 3.71 2.40
C LEU A 70 7.65 4.59 3.18
N PRO A 71 7.17 5.38 4.17
CA PRO A 71 8.03 6.20 5.01
C PRO A 71 9.07 5.36 5.77
N ARG A 72 10.17 5.98 6.18
CA ARG A 72 11.24 5.29 6.93
C ARG A 72 10.76 4.59 8.20
N GLU A 73 9.72 5.14 8.82
CA GLU A 73 9.08 4.59 10.02
C GLU A 73 8.50 3.19 9.77
N PHE A 74 8.11 2.86 8.55
CA PHE A 74 7.63 1.52 8.18
C PHE A 74 8.68 0.45 8.51
N THR A 75 9.92 0.65 8.06
CA THR A 75 11.01 -0.31 8.32
C THR A 75 11.24 -0.48 9.83
N ALA A 76 11.24 0.63 10.57
CA ALA A 76 11.39 0.59 12.02
C ALA A 76 10.20 -0.11 12.70
N THR A 77 8.98 0.11 12.23
CA THR A 77 7.78 -0.53 12.78
C THR A 77 7.80 -2.02 12.50
N LEU A 78 8.03 -2.42 11.25
CA LEU A 78 8.09 -3.84 10.86
C LEU A 78 9.23 -4.58 11.60
N GLY A 79 10.38 -3.92 11.78
CA GLY A 79 11.54 -4.51 12.48
C GLY A 79 11.31 -4.74 13.99
N ARG A 80 10.38 -4.00 14.61
CA ARG A 80 10.03 -4.17 16.03
C ARG A 80 8.98 -5.25 16.29
N LEU A 81 8.27 -5.70 15.26
CA LEU A 81 7.25 -6.76 15.43
C LEU A 81 7.90 -8.06 15.90
N GLY A 82 7.27 -8.70 16.88
CA GLY A 82 7.66 -10.01 17.42
C GLY A 82 6.64 -11.10 17.07
N SER A 83 6.85 -12.31 17.59
CA SER A 83 6.01 -13.50 17.30
C SER A 83 4.54 -13.37 17.72
N ASN A 84 4.27 -12.52 18.71
CA ASN A 84 2.89 -12.26 19.16
C ASN A 84 2.19 -11.19 18.33
N ASP A 85 2.93 -10.45 17.52
CA ASP A 85 2.40 -9.41 16.66
C ASP A 85 1.89 -9.99 15.33
N ARG A 86 1.03 -9.21 14.66
CA ARG A 86 0.42 -9.58 13.40
C ARG A 86 0.54 -8.44 12.37
N TRP A 87 0.86 -8.82 11.15
CA TRP A 87 0.91 -7.90 10.01
C TRP A 87 -0.17 -8.29 8.99
N LEU A 88 -1.04 -7.35 8.61
CA LEU A 88 -1.99 -7.48 7.51
C LEU A 88 -1.49 -6.70 6.30
N ASP A 89 -1.44 -7.37 5.15
CA ASP A 89 -1.15 -6.73 3.86
C ASP A 89 -2.39 -6.76 2.97
N ILE A 90 -2.93 -5.58 2.65
CA ILE A 90 -4.16 -5.41 1.89
C ILE A 90 -3.82 -5.21 0.41
N GLY A 91 -4.45 -5.99 -0.47
CA GLY A 91 -4.12 -5.96 -1.88
C GLY A 91 -2.73 -6.55 -2.16
N ALA A 92 -2.34 -7.54 -1.37
CA ALA A 92 -0.99 -8.10 -1.32
C ALA A 92 -0.50 -8.73 -2.64
N GLY A 93 -1.39 -8.87 -3.64
CA GLY A 93 -1.05 -9.54 -4.89
C GLY A 93 -0.57 -10.97 -4.66
N GLU A 94 0.67 -11.26 -5.05
CA GLU A 94 1.36 -12.55 -4.78
C GLU A 94 1.87 -12.67 -3.32
N ALA A 95 1.69 -11.66 -2.47
CA ALA A 95 2.24 -11.55 -1.12
C ALA A 95 3.78 -11.62 -1.07
N ARG A 96 4.45 -11.10 -2.08
CA ARG A 96 5.91 -11.15 -2.20
C ARG A 96 6.61 -10.42 -1.05
N ALA A 97 6.08 -9.29 -0.59
CA ALA A 97 6.65 -8.55 0.54
C ALA A 97 6.62 -9.38 1.83
N ILE A 98 5.53 -10.09 2.06
CA ILE A 98 5.39 -11.01 3.21
C ILE A 98 6.34 -12.19 3.11
N LEU A 99 6.46 -12.82 1.92
CA LEU A 99 7.42 -13.90 1.70
C LEU A 99 8.85 -13.45 1.97
N ASP A 100 9.25 -12.30 1.42
CA ASP A 100 10.57 -11.73 1.64
C ASP A 100 10.84 -11.46 3.13
N TYR A 101 9.81 -10.99 3.87
CA TYR A 101 9.89 -10.78 5.32
C TYR A 101 10.09 -12.10 6.08
N ARG A 102 9.26 -13.09 5.79
CA ARG A 102 9.29 -14.38 6.51
C ARG A 102 10.57 -15.18 6.20
N THR A 103 11.06 -15.13 4.97
CA THR A 103 12.30 -15.83 4.55
C THR A 103 13.59 -15.07 4.91
N SER A 104 13.52 -13.94 5.61
CA SER A 104 14.70 -13.15 5.99
C SER A 104 15.51 -12.57 4.81
N LYS A 105 14.92 -12.54 3.62
CA LYS A 105 15.63 -12.15 2.39
C LYS A 105 16.29 -10.77 2.48
N TYR A 106 15.67 -9.83 3.20
CA TYR A 106 16.15 -8.46 3.35
C TYR A 106 16.42 -8.08 4.80
N ASP A 107 16.85 -9.02 5.66
CA ASP A 107 17.12 -8.75 7.07
C ASP A 107 18.17 -7.65 7.30
N VAL A 108 19.02 -7.41 6.30
CA VAL A 108 19.95 -6.29 6.32
C VAL A 108 19.26 -4.91 6.49
N LEU A 109 18.02 -4.77 6.02
CA LEU A 109 17.23 -3.54 6.15
C LEU A 109 16.85 -3.23 7.61
N PHE A 110 16.85 -4.24 8.47
CA PHE A 110 16.42 -4.17 9.86
C PHE A 110 17.60 -4.09 10.84
N ARG A 111 18.83 -3.99 10.35
CA ARG A 111 20.01 -3.84 11.21
C ARG A 111 19.93 -2.57 12.03
N GLY A 112 20.03 -2.71 13.35
CA GLY A 112 19.95 -1.58 14.29
C GLY A 112 18.52 -1.24 14.75
N VAL A 113 17.50 -1.95 14.31
CA VAL A 113 16.10 -1.74 14.75
C VAL A 113 15.72 -2.61 15.96
N GLY A 114 16.66 -3.42 16.46
CA GLY A 114 16.43 -4.24 17.66
C GLY A 114 15.46 -5.39 17.45
N ARG A 115 15.61 -6.10 16.33
CA ARG A 115 14.77 -7.24 15.98
C ARG A 115 14.92 -8.37 17.02
N GLY A 116 13.86 -8.65 17.75
CA GLY A 116 13.73 -9.92 18.47
C GLY A 116 13.68 -11.06 17.46
N GLY A 117 14.33 -12.21 17.75
CA GLY A 117 14.59 -13.29 16.78
C GLY A 117 13.37 -13.88 16.07
N GLU A 118 12.15 -13.69 16.59
CA GLU A 118 10.92 -14.24 16.02
C GLU A 118 10.13 -13.15 15.26
N LYS A 119 9.61 -13.53 14.11
CA LYS A 119 8.88 -12.64 13.21
C LYS A 119 7.37 -12.67 13.46
N ALA A 120 6.70 -11.56 13.24
CA ALA A 120 5.25 -11.46 13.30
C ALA A 120 4.58 -12.46 12.35
N LYS A 121 3.39 -12.93 12.73
CA LYS A 121 2.51 -13.67 11.84
C LYS A 121 1.95 -12.72 10.79
N ALA A 122 1.87 -13.16 9.53
CA ALA A 122 1.45 -12.32 8.44
C ALA A 122 0.17 -12.85 7.77
N VAL A 123 -0.74 -11.93 7.48
CA VAL A 123 -1.97 -12.19 6.73
C VAL A 123 -1.93 -11.37 5.45
N ALA A 124 -2.09 -12.02 4.33
CA ALA A 124 -2.21 -11.39 3.01
C ALA A 124 -3.64 -11.52 2.50
N ILE A 125 -4.29 -10.42 2.16
CA ILE A 125 -5.59 -10.46 1.49
C ILE A 125 -5.47 -9.95 0.05
N SER A 126 -6.09 -10.65 -0.87
CA SER A 126 -6.11 -10.30 -2.28
C SER A 126 -7.48 -10.61 -2.88
N ILE A 127 -7.91 -9.82 -3.88
CA ILE A 127 -9.18 -10.08 -4.58
C ILE A 127 -9.12 -11.30 -5.49
N GLU A 128 -7.93 -11.78 -5.83
CA GLU A 128 -7.71 -13.00 -6.59
C GLU A 128 -6.51 -13.77 -6.04
N ASP A 129 -6.47 -15.07 -6.31
CA ASP A 129 -5.30 -15.89 -6.02
C ASP A 129 -4.24 -15.66 -7.10
N ARG A 130 -3.14 -15.02 -6.70
CA ARG A 130 -2.01 -14.71 -7.58
C ARG A 130 -0.77 -15.51 -7.26
N ARG A 131 -0.87 -16.48 -6.35
CA ARG A 131 0.25 -17.33 -5.98
C ARG A 131 0.75 -18.11 -7.18
N ALA A 132 2.03 -17.93 -7.52
CA ALA A 132 2.74 -18.66 -8.57
C ALA A 132 3.51 -19.86 -7.97
N SER A 133 4.07 -20.72 -8.83
CA SER A 133 4.85 -21.89 -8.39
C SER A 133 5.98 -21.52 -7.41
N ARG A 134 6.66 -20.40 -7.66
CA ARG A 134 7.70 -19.88 -6.76
C ARG A 134 7.18 -19.53 -5.37
N TRP A 135 5.90 -19.10 -5.26
CA TRP A 135 5.29 -18.81 -3.97
C TRP A 135 5.19 -20.07 -3.14
N TYR A 136 4.67 -21.15 -3.72
CA TYR A 136 4.52 -22.43 -3.05
C TYR A 136 5.88 -23.01 -2.64
N ALA A 137 6.87 -23.02 -3.54
CA ALA A 137 8.21 -23.49 -3.24
C ALA A 137 8.86 -22.72 -2.07
N THR A 138 8.63 -21.41 -1.98
CA THR A 138 9.15 -20.59 -0.88
C THR A 138 8.36 -20.84 0.40
N ALA A 139 7.03 -20.91 0.32
CA ALA A 139 6.17 -21.12 1.49
C ALA A 139 6.36 -22.49 2.13
N GLU A 140 6.75 -23.52 1.36
CA GLU A 140 7.08 -24.86 1.88
C GLU A 140 8.28 -24.85 2.85
N THR A 141 9.16 -23.83 2.74
CA THR A 141 10.31 -23.66 3.65
C THR A 141 9.93 -23.03 4.98
N LEU A 142 8.70 -22.54 5.12
CA LEU A 142 8.19 -21.87 6.31
C LEU A 142 7.34 -22.83 7.15
N GLU A 143 7.26 -22.56 8.44
CA GLU A 143 6.37 -23.32 9.32
C GLU A 143 4.90 -23.09 8.94
N ARG A 144 4.06 -24.10 9.19
CA ARG A 144 2.62 -23.98 8.95
C ARG A 144 2.05 -22.81 9.77
N ASN A 145 1.21 -21.98 9.11
CA ASN A 145 0.53 -20.80 9.69
C ASN A 145 1.39 -19.53 9.88
N GLU A 146 2.60 -19.47 9.37
CA GLU A 146 3.40 -18.24 9.38
C GLU A 146 2.85 -17.19 8.40
N ILE A 147 2.23 -17.64 7.29
CA ILE A 147 1.55 -16.79 6.31
C ILE A 147 0.14 -17.33 6.08
N ASP A 148 -0.86 -16.50 6.35
CA ASP A 148 -2.25 -16.75 6.04
C ASP A 148 -2.63 -15.97 4.77
N TYR A 149 -2.66 -16.63 3.61
CA TYR A 149 -3.02 -16.00 2.35
C TYR A 149 -4.49 -16.25 2.01
N ARG A 150 -5.28 -15.17 1.96
CA ARG A 150 -6.73 -15.19 1.77
C ARG A 150 -7.15 -14.51 0.47
N PRO A 151 -7.31 -15.24 -0.63
CA PRO A 151 -7.80 -14.68 -1.89
C PRO A 151 -9.33 -14.62 -1.94
N GLY A 152 -9.85 -13.79 -2.84
CA GLY A 152 -11.26 -13.82 -3.25
C GLY A 152 -12.16 -12.82 -2.54
N LYS A 153 -11.71 -12.17 -1.45
CA LYS A 153 -12.49 -11.18 -0.70
C LYS A 153 -11.81 -9.82 -0.66
N ARG A 154 -12.59 -8.76 -0.64
CA ARG A 154 -12.14 -7.39 -0.34
C ARG A 154 -12.11 -7.16 1.16
N LEU A 155 -11.33 -6.20 1.64
CA LEU A 155 -11.26 -5.84 3.06
C LEU A 155 -12.65 -5.65 3.71
N ARG A 156 -13.57 -4.99 3.00
CA ARG A 156 -14.94 -4.72 3.50
C ARG A 156 -15.76 -5.97 3.78
N GLU A 157 -15.41 -7.12 3.17
CA GLU A 157 -16.12 -8.39 3.26
C GLU A 157 -15.66 -9.25 4.45
N TYR A 158 -14.63 -8.79 5.16
CA TYR A 158 -14.13 -9.45 6.37
C TYR A 158 -14.73 -8.82 7.62
N SER A 159 -14.92 -9.64 8.64
CA SER A 159 -15.22 -9.21 10.01
C SER A 159 -13.96 -9.25 10.89
N THR A 160 -13.99 -8.52 12.01
CA THR A 160 -12.93 -8.59 13.02
C THR A 160 -12.85 -9.99 13.65
N ALA A 161 -13.95 -10.72 13.70
CA ALA A 161 -13.96 -12.12 14.18
C ALA A 161 -13.20 -13.05 13.23
N GLU A 162 -13.23 -12.79 11.90
CA GLU A 162 -12.52 -13.60 10.90
C GLU A 162 -11.03 -13.30 10.82
N LEU A 163 -10.65 -12.02 10.86
CA LEU A 163 -9.26 -11.58 10.68
C LEU A 163 -8.52 -11.35 11.99
N GLY A 164 -9.24 -10.96 13.07
CA GLY A 164 -8.64 -10.43 14.28
C GLY A 164 -8.10 -9.01 14.08
N ARG A 165 -7.20 -8.57 14.98
CA ARG A 165 -6.55 -7.26 14.93
C ARG A 165 -5.06 -7.39 14.64
N PHE A 166 -4.44 -6.27 14.24
CA PHE A 166 -3.07 -6.22 13.74
C PHE A 166 -2.30 -5.04 14.34
N GLN A 167 -1.03 -5.25 14.63
CA GLN A 167 -0.09 -4.20 15.02
C GLN A 167 0.39 -3.40 13.82
N LEU A 168 0.42 -4.03 12.65
CA LEU A 168 0.79 -3.39 11.39
C LEU A 168 -0.21 -3.75 10.29
N ILE A 169 -0.65 -2.73 9.56
CA ILE A 169 -1.40 -2.89 8.31
C ILE A 169 -0.64 -2.17 7.20
N THR A 170 -0.55 -2.78 6.02
CA THR A 170 -0.06 -2.16 4.79
C THR A 170 -1.08 -2.27 3.68
N ASP A 171 -1.12 -1.24 2.83
CA ASP A 171 -1.91 -1.20 1.60
C ASP A 171 -1.11 -0.41 0.56
N VAL A 172 -0.21 -1.09 -0.15
CA VAL A 172 0.66 -0.43 -1.13
C VAL A 172 0.03 -0.50 -2.51
N MET A 173 -0.68 0.57 -2.88
CA MET A 173 -1.48 0.66 -4.10
C MET A 173 -2.51 -0.48 -4.20
N GLY A 174 -3.11 -0.81 -3.09
CA GLY A 174 -4.13 -1.84 -2.96
C GLY A 174 -5.54 -1.26 -2.82
N GLY A 175 -6.30 -1.74 -1.84
CA GLY A 175 -7.72 -1.41 -1.66
C GLY A 175 -8.01 0.08 -1.50
N PHE A 176 -7.14 0.85 -0.82
CA PHE A 176 -7.29 2.30 -0.63
C PHE A 176 -7.30 3.06 -1.96
N SER A 177 -6.41 2.68 -2.88
CA SER A 177 -6.32 3.30 -4.21
C SER A 177 -7.51 2.96 -5.12
N TYR A 178 -8.22 1.84 -4.88
CA TYR A 178 -9.25 1.32 -5.79
C TYR A 178 -10.67 1.36 -5.24
N THR A 179 -10.86 1.63 -3.95
CA THR A 179 -12.20 1.62 -3.36
C THR A 179 -13.08 2.76 -3.87
N ARG A 180 -14.38 2.47 -4.05
CA ARG A 180 -15.43 3.48 -4.30
C ARG A 180 -15.97 4.08 -3.00
N ASP A 181 -15.54 3.57 -1.84
CA ASP A 181 -15.99 3.99 -0.52
C ASP A 181 -14.77 4.10 0.41
N LEU A 182 -14.17 5.28 0.42
CA LEU A 182 -13.02 5.59 1.28
C LEU A 182 -13.38 5.55 2.75
N THR A 183 -14.57 6.02 3.11
CA THR A 183 -15.05 6.02 4.50
C THR A 183 -15.10 4.62 5.06
N LEU A 184 -15.80 3.71 4.36
CA LEU A 184 -15.91 2.31 4.79
C LEU A 184 -14.57 1.60 4.81
N PHE A 185 -13.70 1.88 3.81
CA PHE A 185 -12.36 1.30 3.77
C PHE A 185 -11.55 1.71 5.00
N MET A 186 -11.49 3.00 5.31
CA MET A 186 -10.76 3.51 6.47
C MET A 186 -11.35 3.01 7.78
N GLN A 187 -12.67 3.03 7.92
CA GLN A 187 -13.34 2.49 9.11
C GLN A 187 -12.97 1.02 9.33
N LYS A 188 -12.97 0.21 8.26
CA LYS A 188 -12.57 -1.20 8.34
C LYS A 188 -11.09 -1.37 8.68
N ALA A 189 -10.18 -0.66 7.99
CA ALA A 189 -8.75 -0.73 8.28
C ALA A 189 -8.44 -0.36 9.73
N LEU A 190 -9.04 0.71 10.25
CA LEU A 190 -8.84 1.17 11.62
C LEU A 190 -9.49 0.27 12.67
N ASN A 191 -10.58 -0.42 12.35
CA ASN A 191 -11.18 -1.43 13.22
C ASN A 191 -10.31 -2.70 13.33
N PHE A 192 -9.58 -3.04 12.26
CA PHE A 192 -8.60 -4.13 12.29
C PHE A 192 -7.27 -3.74 12.94
N LEU A 193 -7.00 -2.44 13.13
CA LEU A 193 -5.78 -1.96 13.72
C LEU A 193 -5.89 -1.96 15.25
N GLU A 194 -4.88 -2.51 15.92
CA GLU A 194 -4.73 -2.39 17.37
C GLU A 194 -4.46 -0.95 17.79
N THR A 195 -4.81 -0.59 19.03
CA THR A 195 -4.38 0.68 19.62
C THR A 195 -2.85 0.73 19.68
N ASN A 196 -2.28 1.85 19.27
CA ASN A 196 -0.85 2.06 18.99
C ASN A 196 -0.31 1.30 17.77
N GLY A 197 -1.13 0.56 17.04
CA GLY A 197 -0.77 -0.02 15.76
C GLY A 197 -0.56 1.04 14.67
N ALA A 198 0.10 0.63 13.59
CA ALA A 198 0.41 1.50 12.45
C ALA A 198 -0.22 0.97 11.16
N PHE A 199 -0.79 1.87 10.38
CA PHE A 199 -1.27 1.60 9.02
C PHE A 199 -0.53 2.49 8.02
N TYR A 200 0.07 1.87 7.01
CA TYR A 200 0.75 2.55 5.91
C TYR A 200 0.03 2.29 4.61
N THR A 201 -0.30 3.35 3.89
CA THR A 201 -0.96 3.24 2.58
C THR A 201 -0.43 4.26 1.60
N VAL A 202 -0.64 4.00 0.32
CA VAL A 202 -0.14 4.79 -0.79
C VAL A 202 -1.28 5.11 -1.73
N LEU A 203 -1.40 6.35 -2.13
CA LEU A 203 -2.30 6.83 -3.16
C LEU A 203 -1.48 7.42 -4.30
N GLN A 204 -1.71 6.94 -5.52
CA GLN A 204 -1.23 7.67 -6.68
C GLN A 204 -2.11 8.91 -6.85
N ASP A 205 -1.48 10.07 -6.77
CA ASP A 205 -2.11 11.35 -6.97
C ASP A 205 -1.37 12.07 -8.08
N VAL A 206 -2.07 12.42 -9.14
CA VAL A 206 -1.49 13.03 -10.33
C VAL A 206 -1.77 14.52 -10.28
N LEU A 207 -0.71 15.28 -10.06
CA LEU A 207 -0.74 16.71 -10.27
C LEU A 207 -0.28 16.99 -11.71
N GLN A 208 -1.17 17.49 -12.56
CA GLN A 208 -0.83 17.94 -13.90
C GLN A 208 -0.15 19.32 -13.85
N GLU A 209 1.03 19.39 -13.26
CA GLU A 209 1.91 20.52 -13.46
C GLU A 209 2.89 20.21 -14.60
N ASN A 210 2.84 21.01 -15.66
CA ASN A 210 3.78 20.95 -16.79
C ASN A 210 3.77 19.65 -17.64
N GLY A 211 2.69 18.92 -17.68
CA GLY A 211 2.55 17.76 -18.59
C GLY A 211 3.40 16.54 -18.24
N ILE A 212 4.05 16.51 -17.08
CA ILE A 212 4.96 15.43 -16.65
C ILE A 212 4.23 14.08 -16.58
N ASN A 213 2.93 14.09 -16.25
CA ASN A 213 2.13 12.88 -16.09
C ASN A 213 1.23 12.58 -17.31
N GLN A 214 1.30 13.39 -18.36
CA GLN A 214 0.49 13.21 -19.58
C GLN A 214 0.55 11.80 -20.19
N PRO A 215 1.70 11.11 -20.25
CA PRO A 215 1.75 9.76 -20.80
C PRO A 215 0.92 8.75 -20.01
N PHE A 216 0.73 8.98 -18.70
CA PHE A 216 0.01 8.08 -17.81
C PHE A 216 -1.46 8.45 -17.67
N TYR A 217 -1.76 9.74 -17.49
CA TYR A 217 -3.10 10.25 -17.18
C TYR A 217 -3.33 11.60 -17.89
N PRO A 218 -3.55 11.60 -19.21
CA PRO A 218 -3.53 12.81 -20.02
C PRO A 218 -4.59 13.86 -19.63
N ASP A 219 -5.71 13.42 -19.04
CA ASP A 219 -6.87 14.29 -18.76
C ASP A 219 -7.10 14.52 -17.25
N ALA A 220 -6.29 13.91 -16.37
CA ALA A 220 -6.48 13.98 -14.93
C ALA A 220 -5.50 14.93 -14.25
N SER A 221 -6.00 15.97 -13.56
CA SER A 221 -5.18 16.80 -12.66
C SER A 221 -4.97 16.10 -11.31
N PHE A 222 -6.00 15.39 -10.82
CA PHE A 222 -5.96 14.53 -9.64
C PHE A 222 -6.79 13.29 -9.88
N LEU A 223 -6.28 12.13 -9.46
CA LEU A 223 -7.04 10.89 -9.52
C LEU A 223 -8.09 10.79 -8.41
N THR A 224 -7.80 11.34 -7.24
CA THR A 224 -8.74 11.37 -6.12
C THR A 224 -8.90 12.80 -5.61
N ARG A 225 -10.14 13.31 -5.63
CA ARG A 225 -10.48 14.64 -5.08
C ARG A 225 -11.59 14.51 -4.05
N ILE A 226 -11.50 15.34 -3.02
CA ILE A 226 -12.53 15.51 -2.02
C ILE A 226 -12.98 16.96 -2.07
N THR A 227 -14.28 17.19 -2.25
CA THR A 227 -14.88 18.51 -2.11
C THR A 227 -15.39 18.67 -0.70
N GLY A 228 -14.86 19.63 0.01
CA GLY A 228 -15.28 19.96 1.36
C GLY A 228 -16.62 20.71 1.38
N PRO A 229 -17.11 21.04 2.58
CA PRO A 229 -18.28 21.91 2.74
C PRO A 229 -18.08 23.23 1.98
N HIS A 230 -19.13 23.72 1.34
CA HIS A 230 -19.11 24.96 0.54
C HIS A 230 -18.26 24.92 -0.75
N GLY A 231 -17.98 23.71 -1.27
CA GLY A 231 -17.27 23.57 -2.55
C GLY A 231 -15.75 23.78 -2.48
N SER A 232 -15.18 23.89 -1.28
CA SER A 232 -13.72 23.98 -1.11
C SER A 232 -13.05 22.66 -1.53
N ASP A 233 -11.94 22.78 -2.27
CA ASP A 233 -11.12 21.60 -2.55
C ASP A 233 -10.40 21.15 -1.27
N ALA A 234 -10.54 19.88 -0.91
CA ALA A 234 -9.79 19.22 0.15
C ALA A 234 -9.00 18.06 -0.46
N ASN A 235 -7.80 17.84 0.03
CA ASN A 235 -7.03 16.65 -0.33
C ASN A 235 -7.29 15.50 0.66
N VAL A 236 -6.85 14.30 0.28
CA VAL A 236 -7.03 13.10 1.10
C VAL A 236 -6.33 13.23 2.45
N CYS A 237 -5.16 13.86 2.51
CA CYS A 237 -4.43 14.11 3.75
C CYS A 237 -5.25 14.97 4.74
N SER A 238 -5.89 16.02 4.25
CA SER A 238 -6.75 16.89 5.09
C SER A 238 -7.92 16.11 5.67
N TRP A 239 -8.61 15.31 4.85
CA TRP A 239 -9.68 14.45 5.30
C TRP A 239 -9.22 13.40 6.33
N LEU A 240 -8.05 12.76 6.10
CA LEU A 240 -7.50 11.80 7.07
C LEU A 240 -7.22 12.44 8.42
N LYS A 241 -6.78 13.72 8.45
CA LYS A 241 -6.53 14.47 9.70
C LYS A 241 -7.79 14.81 10.49
N GLU A 242 -8.97 14.73 9.86
CA GLU A 242 -10.25 14.91 10.56
C GLU A 242 -10.72 13.63 11.28
N ILE A 243 -10.11 12.48 10.98
CA ILE A 243 -10.44 11.21 11.66
C ILE A 243 -9.99 11.31 13.12
N THR A 244 -10.91 11.01 14.04
CA THR A 244 -10.57 11.03 15.47
C THR A 244 -9.77 9.79 15.87
N CYS A 245 -9.01 9.89 16.96
CA CYS A 245 -8.24 8.76 17.51
C CYS A 245 -7.17 8.20 16.58
N ILE A 246 -6.64 9.03 15.67
CA ILE A 246 -5.47 8.70 14.89
C ILE A 246 -4.48 9.88 14.85
N ALA A 247 -3.21 9.56 14.60
CA ALA A 247 -2.20 10.53 14.19
C ALA A 247 -1.81 10.20 12.75
N VAL A 248 -1.76 11.21 11.87
CA VAL A 248 -1.50 11.05 10.44
C VAL A 248 -0.30 11.89 10.02
N THR A 249 0.63 11.26 9.30
CA THR A 249 1.68 11.93 8.53
C THR A 249 1.45 11.65 7.04
N CYS A 250 1.52 12.69 6.22
CA CYS A 250 1.39 12.60 4.77
C CYS A 250 2.72 13.03 4.15
N GLU A 251 3.21 12.27 3.20
CA GLU A 251 4.47 12.52 2.49
C GLU A 251 4.22 12.43 0.99
N ALA A 252 4.45 13.55 0.29
CA ALA A 252 4.42 13.55 -1.17
C ALA A 252 5.66 12.83 -1.73
N LYS A 253 5.46 12.02 -2.76
CA LYS A 253 6.50 11.28 -3.49
C LYS A 253 6.49 11.69 -4.97
N PRO A 254 6.94 12.94 -5.27
CA PRO A 254 6.93 13.46 -6.65
C PRO A 254 7.93 12.72 -7.55
N GLU A 255 8.94 12.07 -6.97
CA GLU A 255 9.94 11.27 -7.66
C GLU A 255 9.40 9.92 -8.16
N MET A 256 8.23 9.49 -7.69
CA MET A 256 7.58 8.29 -8.21
C MET A 256 6.96 8.57 -9.59
N SER A 257 6.87 7.52 -10.38
CA SER A 257 6.25 7.58 -11.71
C SER A 257 5.13 6.52 -11.79
N PRO A 258 3.85 6.95 -11.80
CA PRO A 258 3.39 8.32 -11.55
C PRO A 258 3.59 8.77 -10.09
N PRO A 259 3.56 10.08 -9.81
CA PRO A 259 3.66 10.63 -8.47
C PRO A 259 2.64 10.05 -7.51
N ALA A 260 3.01 9.97 -6.24
CA ALA A 260 2.17 9.40 -5.20
C ALA A 260 2.21 10.25 -3.92
N GLU A 261 1.23 10.04 -3.06
CA GLU A 261 1.24 10.48 -1.67
C GLU A 261 1.17 9.26 -0.76
N VAL A 262 1.98 9.26 0.28
CA VAL A 262 2.10 8.16 1.23
C VAL A 262 1.59 8.62 2.59
N TYR A 263 0.81 7.78 3.23
CA TYR A 263 0.20 8.06 4.51
C TYR A 263 0.71 7.07 5.57
N ALA A 264 1.24 7.62 6.67
CA ALA A 264 1.53 6.89 7.89
C ALA A 264 0.47 7.25 8.94
N ILE A 265 -0.29 6.27 9.38
CA ILE A 265 -1.43 6.43 10.28
C ILE A 265 -1.17 5.58 11.51
N ARG A 266 -1.23 6.19 12.70
CA ARG A 266 -1.16 5.51 13.99
C ARG A 266 -2.49 5.63 14.70
N LYS A 267 -3.08 4.52 15.10
CA LYS A 267 -4.29 4.52 15.94
C LYS A 267 -3.92 4.86 17.38
N THR A 268 -4.58 5.85 17.98
CA THR A 268 -4.24 6.36 19.32
C THR A 268 -5.25 5.99 20.40
N CYS A 269 -6.47 5.59 20.02
CA CYS A 269 -7.48 5.08 20.95
C CYS A 269 -8.45 4.10 20.26
N GLU A 270 -9.33 3.44 21.00
CA GLU A 270 -10.18 2.36 20.47
C GLU A 270 -11.31 2.86 19.55
N GLU A 271 -12.00 3.91 19.95
CA GLU A 271 -13.16 4.41 19.22
C GLU A 271 -12.75 5.44 18.18
N VAL A 272 -12.69 4.99 16.93
CA VAL A 272 -12.35 5.81 15.78
C VAL A 272 -13.62 6.27 15.08
N SER A 273 -13.71 7.57 14.79
CA SER A 273 -14.77 8.13 13.96
C SER A 273 -14.19 8.66 12.65
N VAL A 274 -14.64 8.10 11.53
CA VAL A 274 -14.22 8.47 10.19
C VAL A 274 -15.24 9.41 9.56
N PRO A 275 -14.88 10.64 9.18
CA PRO A 275 -15.79 11.57 8.49
C PRO A 275 -16.35 10.95 7.21
N ALA A 276 -17.67 11.06 7.04
CA ALA A 276 -18.34 10.43 5.92
C ALA A 276 -18.08 11.19 4.61
N LEU A 277 -17.76 10.42 3.56
CA LEU A 277 -17.61 10.88 2.20
C LEU A 277 -18.69 10.25 1.31
N ARG A 278 -19.31 11.05 0.47
CA ARG A 278 -20.22 10.61 -0.58
C ARG A 278 -19.49 10.59 -1.92
N LEU A 279 -19.50 9.45 -2.60
CA LEU A 279 -18.98 9.35 -3.96
C LEU A 279 -19.89 10.12 -4.92
N ILE A 280 -19.33 11.06 -5.67
CA ILE A 280 -20.05 11.85 -6.69
C ILE A 280 -19.65 11.49 -8.11
N HIS A 281 -18.43 10.98 -8.32
CA HIS A 281 -17.94 10.51 -9.61
C HIS A 281 -16.96 9.35 -9.42
N PHE A 282 -16.99 8.41 -10.36
CA PHE A 282 -16.05 7.30 -10.43
C PHE A 282 -15.82 6.89 -11.88
N GLU A 283 -14.58 7.00 -12.34
CA GLU A 283 -14.14 6.44 -13.60
C GLU A 283 -13.15 5.31 -13.34
N ALA A 284 -13.43 4.14 -13.93
CA ALA A 284 -12.60 2.97 -13.74
C ALA A 284 -11.23 3.14 -14.41
N GLY A 285 -10.18 2.81 -13.68
CA GLY A 285 -8.80 2.89 -14.17
C GLY A 285 -7.85 2.16 -13.22
N THR A 286 -6.55 2.33 -13.44
CA THR A 286 -5.50 1.77 -12.59
C THR A 286 -4.46 2.83 -12.27
N PRO A 287 -4.65 3.57 -11.17
CA PRO A 287 -5.80 3.68 -10.26
C PRO A 287 -7.00 4.39 -10.91
N PRO A 288 -8.21 4.29 -10.31
CA PRO A 288 -9.41 4.94 -10.84
C PRO A 288 -9.42 6.45 -10.53
N GLU A 289 -10.12 7.21 -11.37
CA GLU A 289 -10.46 8.58 -11.05
C GLU A 289 -11.69 8.63 -10.13
N ARG A 290 -11.62 9.41 -9.05
CA ARG A 290 -12.66 9.44 -8.01
C ARG A 290 -12.91 10.88 -7.54
N ARG A 291 -14.20 11.20 -7.34
CA ARG A 291 -14.61 12.48 -6.74
C ARG A 291 -15.54 12.18 -5.58
N PHE A 292 -15.22 12.75 -4.44
CA PHE A 292 -16.02 12.62 -3.22
C PHE A 292 -16.45 13.99 -2.72
N GLU A 293 -17.52 14.01 -1.96
CA GLU A 293 -18.00 15.17 -1.22
C GLU A 293 -18.03 14.82 0.28
N SER A 294 -17.46 15.68 1.10
CA SER A 294 -17.59 15.58 2.55
C SER A 294 -19.03 15.88 2.97
N THR A 295 -19.64 14.94 3.68
CA THR A 295 -21.00 15.11 4.22
C THR A 295 -21.01 15.66 5.64
N THR A 296 -19.82 15.85 6.23
CA THR A 296 -19.71 16.38 7.58
C THR A 296 -20.03 17.89 7.56
N ARG A 297 -21.16 18.27 8.11
CA ARG A 297 -21.40 19.68 8.46
C ARG A 297 -20.42 20.03 9.58
N THR A 298 -19.48 20.93 9.32
CA THR A 298 -18.72 21.57 10.40
C THR A 298 -19.74 22.19 11.34
N ALA A 299 -19.84 21.68 12.57
CA ALA A 299 -20.58 22.38 13.61
C ALA A 299 -19.91 23.77 13.76
N GLN A 300 -20.62 24.80 13.34
CA GLN A 300 -20.24 26.19 13.60
C GLN A 300 -20.44 26.51 15.07
#